data_09f9a9478efb3c5cf95abe8db20bd92e
#
_entry.id   09f9a9478efb3c5cf95abe8db20bd92e
#
_cell.length_a   1.000
_cell.length_b   1.000
_cell.length_c   1.000
_cell.angle_alpha   90.00
_cell.angle_beta   90.00
_cell.angle_gamma   90.00
#
_symmetry.space_group_name_H-M   'P 1'
#
loop_
_entity.id
_entity.type
_entity.pdbx_description
1 polymer ?
#
loop_
_entity_poly.entity_id
_entity_poly.type
_entity_poly.pdbx_seq_one_letter_code
_entity_poly.pdbx_strand_id
1 'polypeptide(L)'
;MSPTIITSLFGSILRLGRTYTPPMGTPNGIAELQPVELNGYPQWLLIRGQDVSRPLLLFLHGGPGESNMWLAHYTMKELEKYFVCVNWDQRGTGKSFRPGPPPESMTIDQFVKDTIALIEPLLARFGQQKVLLLGHSWGSVLAMKVAAARPDLLFAVIGMGQVVDNRRGEDLSYRYVLERAHAEHNRKAIRILEQLGGSDTFRKDGKFIQRRWLVRYGGMMHALDTGAVVSILLNTPEWSIGDCISALTMRDMKFSIRRMGDEVIGVNLLQEIPELSVPVFFFTGGYDYTTPFVLVEQFYASLHAPYKKLIWFEHSAHMPHMEEPDKFQRELIALADEFCSEKHPQDALVATMKKEQL
;
A
#
# COMPACT_ATOMS: atom_id res chain seq x y z
N MET A 1 -2.65 -18.59 -26.18
CA MET A 1 -3.21 -18.38 -24.82
C MET A 1 -3.07 -19.70 -24.07
N SER A 2 -2.47 -19.67 -22.87
CA SER A 2 -2.30 -20.86 -22.02
C SER A 2 -3.67 -21.41 -21.59
N PRO A 3 -3.86 -22.74 -21.45
CA PRO A 3 -5.11 -23.35 -20.94
C PRO A 3 -5.57 -22.77 -19.61
N THR A 4 -4.63 -22.34 -18.77
CA THR A 4 -4.88 -21.69 -17.47
C THR A 4 -5.61 -20.33 -17.61
N ILE A 5 -5.34 -19.58 -18.67
CA ILE A 5 -6.00 -18.29 -18.93
C ILE A 5 -7.45 -18.51 -19.39
N ILE A 6 -7.71 -19.56 -20.16
CA ILE A 6 -9.06 -19.89 -20.65
C ILE A 6 -9.96 -20.38 -19.51
N THR A 7 -9.48 -21.25 -18.63
CA THR A 7 -10.23 -21.70 -17.43
C THR A 7 -10.47 -20.56 -16.43
N SER A 8 -9.54 -19.62 -16.32
CA SER A 8 -9.67 -18.41 -15.49
C SER A 8 -10.73 -17.44 -16.04
N LEU A 9 -10.76 -17.22 -17.35
CA LEU A 9 -11.79 -16.40 -18.01
C LEU A 9 -13.21 -17.02 -17.88
N PHE A 10 -13.35 -18.33 -18.00
CA PHE A 10 -14.63 -19.00 -17.81
C PHE A 10 -15.13 -18.93 -16.35
N GLY A 11 -14.23 -19.07 -15.36
CA GLY A 11 -14.55 -18.88 -13.95
C GLY A 11 -15.01 -17.44 -13.65
N SER A 12 -14.44 -16.45 -14.33
CA SER A 12 -14.80 -15.03 -14.18
C SER A 12 -16.13 -14.69 -14.87
N ILE A 13 -16.47 -15.31 -15.97
CA ILE A 13 -17.75 -15.10 -16.69
C ILE A 13 -18.94 -15.63 -15.88
N LEU A 14 -18.77 -16.73 -15.14
CA LEU A 14 -19.79 -17.28 -14.25
C LEU A 14 -20.03 -16.42 -13.00
N ARG A 15 -19.16 -15.43 -12.72
CA ARG A 15 -19.27 -14.46 -11.61
C ARG A 15 -20.00 -13.17 -12.00
N LEU A 16 -20.85 -13.19 -13.01
CA LEU A 16 -21.66 -12.05 -13.43
C LEU A 16 -22.52 -11.55 -12.24
N GLY A 17 -21.98 -10.57 -11.52
CA GLY A 17 -22.74 -9.70 -10.61
C GLY A 17 -22.63 -9.96 -9.10
N ARG A 18 -22.03 -11.05 -8.61
CA ARG A 18 -21.86 -11.26 -7.15
C ARG A 18 -20.39 -11.42 -6.77
N THR A 19 -19.89 -10.42 -6.05
CA THR A 19 -18.60 -10.52 -5.37
C THR A 19 -18.80 -11.07 -3.97
N TYR A 20 -17.90 -11.95 -3.52
CA TYR A 20 -17.93 -12.57 -2.21
C TYR A 20 -16.51 -12.78 -1.70
N THR A 21 -16.35 -13.00 -0.42
CA THR A 21 -15.09 -13.52 0.11
C THR A 21 -15.31 -14.95 0.63
N PRO A 22 -14.42 -15.91 0.31
CA PRO A 22 -14.54 -17.27 0.79
C PRO A 22 -14.54 -17.31 2.31
N PRO A 23 -15.41 -18.14 2.95
CA PRO A 23 -15.48 -18.25 4.40
C PRO A 23 -14.17 -18.80 4.98
N MET A 24 -13.87 -18.44 6.23
CA MET A 24 -12.81 -19.08 7.00
C MET A 24 -13.26 -20.47 7.45
N GLY A 25 -12.35 -21.45 7.37
CA GLY A 25 -12.59 -22.81 7.84
C GLY A 25 -12.39 -22.99 9.34
N THR A 26 -12.21 -21.93 10.13
CA THR A 26 -11.94 -21.96 11.56
C THR A 26 -13.16 -21.48 12.36
N PRO A 27 -13.46 -22.07 13.55
CA PRO A 27 -14.63 -21.68 14.33
C PRO A 27 -14.65 -20.22 14.79
N ASN A 28 -13.47 -19.63 15.02
CA ASN A 28 -13.29 -18.25 15.48
C ASN A 28 -12.82 -17.30 14.35
N GLY A 29 -13.00 -17.75 13.10
CA GLY A 29 -12.55 -17.00 11.93
C GLY A 29 -13.55 -15.94 11.47
N ILE A 30 -13.04 -14.98 10.73
CA ILE A 30 -13.81 -13.90 10.09
C ILE A 30 -13.47 -13.79 8.62
N ALA A 31 -14.49 -13.69 7.76
CA ALA A 31 -14.37 -13.39 6.35
C ALA A 31 -15.55 -12.52 5.91
N GLU A 32 -15.34 -11.23 5.78
CA GLU A 32 -16.40 -10.26 5.47
C GLU A 32 -15.95 -9.32 4.35
N LEU A 33 -16.85 -9.09 3.41
CA LEU A 33 -16.72 -8.09 2.36
C LEU A 33 -17.94 -7.19 2.43
N GLN A 34 -17.78 -5.96 2.94
CA GLN A 34 -18.92 -5.11 3.27
C GLN A 34 -18.59 -3.62 3.12
N PRO A 35 -19.59 -2.79 2.82
CA PRO A 35 -19.45 -1.34 2.91
C PRO A 35 -19.51 -0.87 4.37
N VAL A 36 -18.80 0.21 4.66
CA VAL A 36 -18.86 0.98 5.90
C VAL A 36 -19.00 2.45 5.54
N GLU A 37 -19.78 3.20 6.29
CA GLU A 37 -19.88 4.64 6.10
C GLU A 37 -18.79 5.36 6.90
N LEU A 38 -17.92 6.08 6.20
CA LEU A 38 -16.84 6.88 6.78
C LEU A 38 -17.00 8.33 6.35
N ASN A 39 -17.25 9.21 7.33
CA ASN A 39 -17.44 10.65 7.11
C ASN A 39 -18.42 10.96 5.96
N GLY A 40 -19.60 10.32 6.00
CA GLY A 40 -20.68 10.54 5.04
C GLY A 40 -20.44 9.95 3.64
N TYR A 41 -19.51 8.99 3.50
CA TYR A 41 -19.25 8.32 2.23
C TYR A 41 -19.06 6.81 2.40
N PRO A 42 -19.78 5.96 1.63
CA PRO A 42 -19.65 4.51 1.73
C PRO A 42 -18.31 4.04 1.16
N GLN A 43 -17.59 3.25 1.94
CA GLN A 43 -16.31 2.68 1.56
C GLN A 43 -16.29 1.18 1.88
N TRP A 44 -15.56 0.39 1.12
CA TRP A 44 -15.60 -1.05 1.22
C TRP A 44 -14.40 -1.62 1.97
N LEU A 45 -14.70 -2.59 2.84
CA LEU A 45 -13.71 -3.34 3.61
C LEU A 45 -13.75 -4.81 3.22
N LEU A 46 -12.58 -5.42 3.18
CA LEU A 46 -12.38 -6.86 3.22
C LEU A 46 -11.66 -7.17 4.54
N ILE A 47 -12.35 -7.88 5.44
CA ILE A 47 -11.84 -8.27 6.76
C ILE A 47 -11.70 -9.78 6.76
N ARG A 48 -10.48 -10.27 7.00
CA ARG A 48 -10.18 -11.69 6.99
C ARG A 48 -9.21 -12.07 8.12
N GLY A 49 -9.46 -13.19 8.80
CA GLY A 49 -8.58 -13.72 9.83
C GLY A 49 -9.06 -15.07 10.32
N GLN A 50 -8.16 -15.96 10.71
CA GLN A 50 -8.50 -17.29 11.22
C GLN A 50 -8.96 -17.25 12.67
N ASP A 51 -8.65 -16.17 13.40
CA ASP A 51 -9.01 -15.97 14.78
C ASP A 51 -9.20 -14.47 15.07
N VAL A 52 -10.42 -14.07 15.44
CA VAL A 52 -10.79 -12.66 15.71
C VAL A 52 -10.06 -12.06 16.92
N SER A 53 -9.43 -12.89 17.77
CA SER A 53 -8.64 -12.42 18.91
C SER A 53 -7.23 -11.95 18.52
N ARG A 54 -6.79 -12.22 17.28
CA ARG A 54 -5.49 -11.80 16.77
C ARG A 54 -5.41 -10.29 16.56
N PRO A 55 -4.20 -9.69 16.61
CA PRO A 55 -4.02 -8.25 16.37
C PRO A 55 -4.59 -7.79 15.02
N LEU A 56 -5.13 -6.58 14.99
CA LEU A 56 -5.59 -5.93 13.76
C LEU A 56 -4.39 -5.44 12.93
N LEU A 57 -4.35 -5.82 11.66
CA LEU A 57 -3.45 -5.28 10.63
C LEU A 57 -4.28 -4.51 9.61
N LEU A 58 -4.22 -3.18 9.64
CA LEU A 58 -4.89 -2.33 8.65
C LEU A 58 -3.93 -1.97 7.52
N PHE A 59 -4.29 -2.33 6.29
CA PHE A 59 -3.50 -2.05 5.11
C PHE A 59 -4.09 -0.89 4.30
N LEU A 60 -3.32 0.19 4.16
CA LEU A 60 -3.61 1.36 3.34
C LEU A 60 -2.94 1.21 1.98
N HIS A 61 -3.73 1.07 0.94
CA HIS A 61 -3.25 0.84 -0.43
C HIS A 61 -2.60 2.08 -1.08
N GLY A 62 -1.90 1.85 -2.18
CA GLY A 62 -1.20 2.86 -2.98
C GLY A 62 -2.07 3.68 -3.93
N GLY A 63 -1.42 4.38 -4.85
CA GLY A 63 -2.04 5.20 -5.88
C GLY A 63 -1.77 6.71 -5.72
N PRO A 64 -2.72 7.56 -5.23
CA PRO A 64 -4.09 7.26 -4.78
C PRO A 64 -4.95 6.64 -5.88
N GLY A 65 -5.88 5.75 -5.46
CA GLY A 65 -6.81 5.11 -6.40
C GLY A 65 -6.38 3.73 -6.92
N GLU A 66 -5.47 3.02 -6.24
CA GLU A 66 -5.00 1.68 -6.60
C GLU A 66 -5.38 0.67 -5.52
N SER A 67 -6.57 0.07 -5.64
CA SER A 67 -7.04 -0.92 -4.68
C SER A 67 -6.07 -2.11 -4.56
N ASN A 68 -5.89 -2.57 -3.33
CA ASN A 68 -5.08 -3.77 -3.02
C ASN A 68 -5.94 -4.99 -2.66
N MET A 69 -7.26 -4.83 -2.64
CA MET A 69 -8.19 -5.87 -2.23
C MET A 69 -8.09 -7.13 -3.08
N TRP A 70 -7.79 -6.99 -4.37
CA TRP A 70 -7.60 -8.13 -5.29
C TRP A 70 -6.33 -8.94 -5.01
N LEU A 71 -5.38 -8.36 -4.28
CA LEU A 71 -4.14 -9.03 -3.86
C LEU A 71 -4.26 -9.76 -2.52
N ALA A 72 -5.35 -9.56 -1.77
CA ALA A 72 -5.47 -10.04 -0.39
C ALA A 72 -5.18 -11.54 -0.25
N HIS A 73 -5.73 -12.39 -1.14
CA HIS A 73 -5.46 -13.83 -1.10
C HIS A 73 -4.02 -14.22 -1.45
N TYR A 74 -3.33 -13.39 -2.21
CA TYR A 74 -1.94 -13.66 -2.56
C TYR A 74 -0.98 -13.17 -1.48
N THR A 75 -1.17 -11.96 -0.98
CA THR A 75 -0.23 -11.31 -0.06
C THR A 75 -0.54 -11.54 1.41
N MET A 76 -1.82 -11.72 1.79
CA MET A 76 -2.27 -11.75 3.19
C MET A 76 -2.68 -13.14 3.69
N LYS A 77 -2.82 -14.15 2.82
CA LYS A 77 -3.35 -15.47 3.19
C LYS A 77 -2.63 -16.13 4.39
N GLU A 78 -1.32 -16.08 4.41
CA GLU A 78 -0.55 -16.60 5.54
C GLU A 78 -0.67 -15.71 6.79
N LEU A 79 -0.76 -14.39 6.58
CA LEU A 79 -0.94 -13.41 7.66
C LEU A 79 -2.30 -13.56 8.36
N GLU A 80 -3.34 -14.09 7.68
CA GLU A 80 -4.66 -14.38 8.27
C GLU A 80 -4.60 -15.34 9.46
N LYS A 81 -3.50 -16.08 9.67
CA LYS A 81 -3.24 -16.94 10.84
C LYS A 81 -2.80 -16.13 12.06
N TYR A 82 -2.22 -14.98 11.86
CA TYR A 82 -1.56 -14.17 12.88
C TYR A 82 -2.26 -12.84 13.13
N PHE A 83 -3.10 -12.42 12.20
CA PHE A 83 -3.80 -11.13 12.22
C PHE A 83 -5.26 -11.26 11.81
N VAL A 84 -6.06 -10.30 12.26
CA VAL A 84 -7.26 -9.88 11.53
C VAL A 84 -6.81 -8.85 10.50
N CYS A 85 -6.68 -9.29 9.24
CA CYS A 85 -6.24 -8.46 8.12
C CYS A 85 -7.42 -7.62 7.59
N VAL A 86 -7.25 -6.32 7.57
CA VAL A 86 -8.23 -5.36 7.04
C VAL A 86 -7.66 -4.70 5.79
N ASN A 87 -8.23 -5.02 4.63
CA ASN A 87 -7.96 -4.33 3.37
C ASN A 87 -9.12 -3.36 3.11
N TRP A 88 -8.78 -2.12 2.84
CA TRP A 88 -9.74 -1.05 2.65
C TRP A 88 -9.61 -0.42 1.27
N ASP A 89 -10.68 -0.45 0.50
CA ASP A 89 -10.81 0.37 -0.70
C ASP A 89 -11.11 1.80 -0.25
N GLN A 90 -10.10 2.66 -0.29
CA GLN A 90 -10.20 4.05 0.13
C GLN A 90 -11.19 4.83 -0.76
N ARG A 91 -11.63 5.99 -0.31
CA ARG A 91 -12.51 6.92 -1.03
C ARG A 91 -12.11 7.04 -2.50
N GLY A 92 -13.07 6.78 -3.41
CA GLY A 92 -12.83 6.89 -4.85
C GLY A 92 -11.99 5.77 -5.48
N THR A 93 -11.87 4.62 -4.80
CA THR A 93 -11.07 3.49 -5.26
C THR A 93 -11.90 2.21 -5.27
N GLY A 94 -11.70 1.36 -6.27
CA GLY A 94 -12.27 0.02 -6.36
C GLY A 94 -13.78 0.02 -6.13
N LYS A 95 -14.23 -0.78 -5.16
CA LYS A 95 -15.66 -0.85 -4.78
C LYS A 95 -16.17 0.46 -4.18
N SER A 96 -15.30 1.24 -3.55
CA SER A 96 -15.63 2.56 -2.97
C SER A 96 -15.68 3.68 -4.00
N PHE A 97 -15.53 3.38 -5.31
CA PHE A 97 -15.67 4.39 -6.35
C PHE A 97 -17.13 4.78 -6.62
N ARG A 98 -18.11 3.94 -6.29
CA ARG A 98 -19.52 4.20 -6.56
C ARG A 98 -20.27 4.57 -5.28
N PRO A 99 -21.07 5.65 -5.30
CA PRO A 99 -21.58 6.44 -6.44
C PRO A 99 -20.56 7.43 -7.05
N GLY A 100 -19.39 7.59 -6.50
CA GLY A 100 -18.35 8.58 -6.79
C GLY A 100 -18.26 9.60 -5.65
N PRO A 101 -17.06 9.84 -5.09
CA PRO A 101 -16.89 10.77 -4.00
C PRO A 101 -17.11 12.21 -4.46
N PRO A 102 -17.65 13.09 -3.60
CA PRO A 102 -17.67 14.53 -3.86
C PRO A 102 -16.26 15.02 -4.17
N PRO A 103 -16.04 15.75 -5.27
CA PRO A 103 -14.70 16.19 -5.68
C PRO A 103 -13.92 16.95 -4.60
N GLU A 104 -14.61 17.77 -3.81
CA GLU A 104 -14.06 18.56 -2.71
C GLU A 104 -13.60 17.71 -1.51
N SER A 105 -14.08 16.46 -1.42
CA SER A 105 -13.68 15.52 -0.39
C SER A 105 -12.41 14.74 -0.74
N MET A 106 -11.87 14.94 -1.93
CA MET A 106 -10.64 14.29 -2.38
C MET A 106 -9.41 15.11 -1.95
N THR A 107 -9.11 15.07 -0.64
CA THR A 107 -7.96 15.76 -0.01
C THR A 107 -7.22 14.83 0.93
N ILE A 108 -5.91 15.05 1.13
CA ILE A 108 -5.09 14.24 2.07
C ILE A 108 -5.72 14.26 3.46
N ASP A 109 -6.16 15.43 3.94
CA ASP A 109 -6.80 15.58 5.25
C ASP A 109 -8.06 14.70 5.38
N GLN A 110 -8.89 14.64 4.34
CA GLN A 110 -10.08 13.79 4.37
C GLN A 110 -9.73 12.30 4.43
N PHE A 111 -8.70 11.85 3.71
CA PHE A 111 -8.23 10.46 3.79
C PHE A 111 -7.64 10.10 5.16
N VAL A 112 -6.94 11.03 5.81
CA VAL A 112 -6.47 10.87 7.19
C VAL A 112 -7.67 10.74 8.14
N LYS A 113 -8.67 11.62 8.03
CA LYS A 113 -9.92 11.53 8.81
C LYS A 113 -10.66 10.22 8.57
N ASP A 114 -10.77 9.77 7.32
CA ASP A 114 -11.40 8.49 7.00
C ASP A 114 -10.64 7.32 7.63
N THR A 115 -9.30 7.36 7.63
CA THR A 115 -8.47 6.32 8.26
C THR A 115 -8.70 6.26 9.77
N ILE A 116 -8.74 7.39 10.45
CA ILE A 116 -9.02 7.46 11.91
C ILE A 116 -10.45 6.97 12.20
N ALA A 117 -11.43 7.44 11.42
CA ALA A 117 -12.83 7.02 11.55
C ALA A 117 -13.05 5.52 11.26
N LEU A 118 -12.13 4.88 10.52
CA LEU A 118 -12.14 3.43 10.31
C LEU A 118 -11.50 2.69 11.50
N ILE A 119 -10.38 3.18 12.02
CA ILE A 119 -9.64 2.49 13.09
C ILE A 119 -10.48 2.38 14.37
N GLU A 120 -11.10 3.46 14.82
CA GLU A 120 -11.81 3.49 16.11
C GLU A 120 -12.95 2.45 16.21
N PRO A 121 -13.86 2.31 15.23
CA PRO A 121 -14.88 1.26 15.24
C PRO A 121 -14.32 -0.16 15.12
N LEU A 122 -13.20 -0.35 14.38
CA LEU A 122 -12.53 -1.65 14.31
C LEU A 122 -11.98 -2.06 15.68
N LEU A 123 -11.32 -1.14 16.39
CA LEU A 123 -10.82 -1.39 17.75
C LEU A 123 -11.95 -1.77 18.70
N ALA A 124 -13.04 -1.00 18.69
CA ALA A 124 -14.21 -1.30 19.52
C ALA A 124 -14.84 -2.65 19.18
N ARG A 125 -14.99 -2.96 17.89
CA ARG A 125 -15.58 -4.22 17.41
C ARG A 125 -14.79 -5.46 17.86
N PHE A 126 -13.45 -5.39 17.77
CA PHE A 126 -12.58 -6.53 18.09
C PHE A 126 -12.04 -6.50 19.51
N GLY A 127 -12.49 -5.56 20.36
CA GLY A 127 -12.04 -5.42 21.74
C GLY A 127 -10.55 -5.13 21.88
N GLN A 128 -9.96 -4.46 20.89
CA GLN A 128 -8.54 -4.13 20.84
C GLN A 128 -8.30 -2.65 21.12
N GLN A 129 -7.09 -2.29 21.55
CA GLN A 129 -6.74 -0.91 21.89
C GLN A 129 -5.95 -0.21 20.79
N LYS A 130 -5.22 -0.97 19.99
CA LYS A 130 -4.33 -0.46 18.95
C LYS A 130 -4.32 -1.37 17.73
N VAL A 131 -3.91 -0.83 16.58
CA VAL A 131 -3.69 -1.57 15.34
C VAL A 131 -2.23 -1.50 14.90
N LEU A 132 -1.78 -2.47 14.10
CA LEU A 132 -0.62 -2.30 13.22
C LEU A 132 -1.10 -1.61 11.94
N LEU A 133 -0.49 -0.48 11.61
CA LEU A 133 -0.86 0.31 10.44
C LEU A 133 0.21 0.19 9.35
N LEU A 134 -0.13 -0.50 8.27
CA LEU A 134 0.73 -0.69 7.11
C LEU A 134 0.25 0.20 5.95
N GLY A 135 1.09 1.11 5.51
CA GLY A 135 0.83 1.94 4.33
C GLY A 135 1.77 1.62 3.18
N HIS A 136 1.23 1.36 1.99
CA HIS A 136 2.02 1.16 0.78
C HIS A 136 1.96 2.39 -0.12
N SER A 137 3.12 2.87 -0.59
CA SER A 137 3.19 3.98 -1.56
C SER A 137 2.41 5.21 -1.07
N TRP A 138 1.38 5.67 -1.78
CA TRP A 138 0.45 6.69 -1.30
C TRP A 138 -0.07 6.41 0.12
N GLY A 139 -0.44 5.16 0.41
CA GLY A 139 -0.91 4.77 1.74
C GLY A 139 0.13 4.98 2.84
N SER A 140 1.43 5.02 2.51
CA SER A 140 2.48 5.32 3.47
C SER A 140 2.47 6.78 3.94
N VAL A 141 2.05 7.71 3.08
CA VAL A 141 1.81 9.12 3.47
C VAL A 141 0.71 9.19 4.51
N LEU A 142 -0.41 8.51 4.25
CA LEU A 142 -1.53 8.48 5.18
C LEU A 142 -1.13 7.84 6.50
N ALA A 143 -0.41 6.72 6.46
CA ALA A 143 0.04 6.01 7.66
C ALA A 143 0.91 6.91 8.55
N MET A 144 1.87 7.64 7.99
CA MET A 144 2.71 8.57 8.74
C MET A 144 1.91 9.75 9.31
N LYS A 145 0.97 10.31 8.53
CA LYS A 145 0.10 11.41 9.01
C LYS A 145 -0.86 10.96 10.12
N VAL A 146 -1.39 9.75 10.04
CA VAL A 146 -2.22 9.16 11.11
C VAL A 146 -1.36 8.90 12.35
N ALA A 147 -0.14 8.38 12.19
CA ALA A 147 0.79 8.15 13.30
C ALA A 147 1.17 9.46 14.03
N ALA A 148 1.29 10.57 13.30
CA ALA A 148 1.53 11.89 13.89
C ALA A 148 0.27 12.44 14.60
N ALA A 149 -0.93 12.21 14.06
CA ALA A 149 -2.17 12.75 14.59
C ALA A 149 -2.75 11.93 15.76
N ARG A 150 -2.68 10.59 15.67
CA ARG A 150 -3.29 9.64 16.62
C ARG A 150 -2.35 8.46 16.95
N PRO A 151 -1.19 8.74 17.56
CA PRO A 151 -0.25 7.70 17.97
C PRO A 151 -0.83 6.72 19.00
N ASP A 152 -1.83 7.16 19.76
CA ASP A 152 -2.56 6.37 20.75
C ASP A 152 -3.28 5.16 20.15
N LEU A 153 -3.64 5.19 18.86
CA LEU A 153 -4.35 4.12 18.16
C LEU A 153 -3.41 3.04 17.58
N LEU A 154 -2.08 3.23 17.65
CA LEU A 154 -1.14 2.40 16.90
C LEU A 154 -0.17 1.65 17.80
N PHE A 155 0.05 0.35 17.51
CA PHE A 155 1.20 -0.39 18.03
C PHE A 155 2.49 0.06 17.34
N ALA A 156 2.43 0.18 16.02
CA ALA A 156 3.51 0.64 15.17
C ALA A 156 2.95 1.10 13.83
N VAL A 157 3.75 1.89 13.10
CA VAL A 157 3.48 2.26 11.71
C VAL A 157 4.53 1.67 10.79
N ILE A 158 4.08 1.10 9.65
CA ILE A 158 4.95 0.51 8.63
C ILE A 158 4.74 1.26 7.32
N GLY A 159 5.79 1.87 6.80
CA GLY A 159 5.82 2.47 5.48
C GLY A 159 6.48 1.53 4.47
N MET A 160 5.73 0.95 3.55
CA MET A 160 6.24 0.11 2.47
C MET A 160 6.25 0.90 1.17
N GLY A 161 7.40 0.91 0.46
CA GLY A 161 7.57 1.81 -0.68
C GLY A 161 7.26 3.26 -0.27
N GLN A 162 7.92 3.73 0.79
CA GLN A 162 7.61 4.96 1.50
C GLN A 162 7.78 6.20 0.62
N VAL A 163 6.72 6.97 0.44
CA VAL A 163 6.79 8.32 -0.13
C VAL A 163 7.36 9.28 0.92
N VAL A 164 8.40 10.02 0.57
CA VAL A 164 9.09 10.95 1.49
C VAL A 164 8.96 12.39 1.02
N ASP A 165 9.62 12.73 -0.07
CA ASP A 165 9.52 14.01 -0.80
C ASP A 165 9.07 13.67 -2.22
N ASN A 166 7.79 13.89 -2.50
CA ASN A 166 7.22 13.37 -3.72
C ASN A 166 7.76 14.07 -4.98
N ARG A 167 8.03 15.37 -4.91
CA ARG A 167 8.62 16.12 -6.02
C ARG A 167 10.03 15.62 -6.36
N ARG A 168 10.90 15.51 -5.34
CA ARG A 168 12.25 14.96 -5.53
C ARG A 168 12.21 13.49 -5.97
N GLY A 169 11.24 12.72 -5.45
CA GLY A 169 11.04 11.33 -5.86
C GLY A 169 10.73 11.19 -7.34
N GLU A 170 9.84 12.03 -7.88
CA GLU A 170 9.52 12.03 -9.31
C GLU A 170 10.73 12.47 -10.17
N ASP A 171 11.54 13.44 -9.71
CA ASP A 171 12.78 13.82 -10.38
C ASP A 171 13.80 12.68 -10.45
N LEU A 172 14.03 11.99 -9.34
CA LEU A 172 14.93 10.85 -9.26
C LEU A 172 14.43 9.68 -10.13
N SER A 173 13.15 9.40 -10.08
CA SER A 173 12.48 8.39 -10.91
C SER A 173 12.64 8.70 -12.41
N TYR A 174 12.45 9.96 -12.80
CA TYR A 174 12.63 10.41 -14.19
C TYR A 174 14.08 10.24 -14.65
N ARG A 175 15.05 10.68 -13.83
CA ARG A 175 16.48 10.53 -14.13
C ARG A 175 16.86 9.07 -14.33
N TYR A 176 16.42 8.20 -13.42
CA TYR A 176 16.66 6.76 -13.54
C TYR A 176 16.18 6.19 -14.88
N VAL A 177 14.93 6.46 -15.28
CA VAL A 177 14.41 5.92 -16.54
C VAL A 177 15.11 6.48 -17.75
N LEU A 178 15.54 7.75 -17.74
CA LEU A 178 16.29 8.37 -18.82
C LEU A 178 17.71 7.79 -18.93
N GLU A 179 18.42 7.62 -17.81
CA GLU A 179 19.74 6.99 -17.75
C GLU A 179 19.68 5.54 -18.25
N ARG A 180 18.68 4.76 -17.83
CA ARG A 180 18.47 3.41 -18.34
C ARG A 180 18.18 3.38 -19.84
N ALA A 181 17.40 4.32 -20.34
CA ALA A 181 17.11 4.43 -21.76
C ALA A 181 18.37 4.74 -22.59
N HIS A 182 19.27 5.60 -22.08
CA HIS A 182 20.57 5.89 -22.71
C HIS A 182 21.48 4.65 -22.66
N ALA A 183 21.61 3.99 -21.52
CA ALA A 183 22.43 2.79 -21.36
C ALA A 183 22.02 1.65 -22.31
N GLU A 184 20.72 1.49 -22.57
CA GLU A 184 20.21 0.51 -23.52
C GLU A 184 20.12 1.02 -24.97
N HIS A 185 20.61 2.22 -25.26
CA HIS A 185 20.50 2.87 -26.57
C HIS A 185 19.07 2.89 -27.13
N ASN A 186 18.06 3.01 -26.25
CA ASN A 186 16.65 2.99 -26.62
C ASN A 186 16.19 4.35 -27.13
N ARG A 187 16.45 4.64 -28.41
CA ARG A 187 16.12 5.94 -29.06
C ARG A 187 14.64 6.33 -28.92
N LYS A 188 13.73 5.34 -28.90
CA LYS A 188 12.29 5.62 -28.74
C LYS A 188 11.99 6.12 -27.33
N ALA A 189 12.55 5.46 -26.30
CA ALA A 189 12.39 5.87 -24.92
C ALA A 189 12.98 7.26 -24.68
N ILE A 190 14.23 7.47 -25.10
CA ILE A 190 14.94 8.76 -24.96
C ILE A 190 14.07 9.88 -25.52
N ARG A 191 13.65 9.79 -26.81
CA ARG A 191 12.83 10.82 -27.45
C ARG A 191 11.54 11.12 -26.68
N ILE A 192 10.84 10.08 -26.22
CA ILE A 192 9.57 10.24 -25.47
C ILE A 192 9.83 10.92 -24.12
N LEU A 193 10.85 10.48 -23.39
CA LEU A 193 11.19 11.01 -22.07
C LEU A 193 11.67 12.48 -22.15
N GLU A 194 12.53 12.81 -23.12
CA GLU A 194 12.98 14.19 -23.35
C GLU A 194 11.80 15.13 -23.70
N GLN A 195 10.84 14.67 -24.51
CA GLN A 195 9.62 15.43 -24.82
C GLN A 195 8.72 15.66 -23.59
N LEU A 196 8.78 14.78 -22.58
CA LEU A 196 8.06 14.97 -21.33
C LEU A 196 8.64 16.11 -20.47
N GLY A 197 9.93 16.42 -20.59
CA GLY A 197 10.54 17.60 -19.99
C GLY A 197 10.76 17.53 -18.47
N GLY A 198 10.84 16.33 -17.87
CA GLY A 198 11.15 16.15 -16.44
C GLY A 198 9.91 15.99 -15.54
N SER A 199 10.08 16.25 -14.24
CA SER A 199 9.08 16.00 -13.21
C SER A 199 7.81 16.85 -13.29
N ASP A 200 7.81 17.97 -13.98
CA ASP A 200 6.61 18.79 -14.22
C ASP A 200 5.51 18.06 -14.99
N THR A 201 5.81 16.87 -15.51
CA THR A 201 4.86 15.97 -16.17
C THR A 201 3.83 15.34 -15.25
N PHE A 202 3.97 15.47 -13.92
CA PHE A 202 3.01 14.94 -12.94
C PHE A 202 1.58 15.45 -13.17
N ARG A 203 1.44 16.65 -13.68
CA ARG A 203 0.15 17.33 -13.93
C ARG A 203 -0.62 16.82 -15.15
N LYS A 204 -0.02 16.00 -16.00
CA LYS A 204 -0.61 15.50 -17.25
C LYS A 204 -0.42 13.98 -17.33
N ASP A 205 -0.93 13.36 -18.35
CA ASP A 205 -0.78 11.90 -18.59
C ASP A 205 0.69 11.43 -18.68
N GLY A 206 1.65 12.34 -18.60
CA GLY A 206 3.10 12.09 -18.59
C GLY A 206 3.58 11.15 -17.51
N LYS A 207 2.99 11.21 -16.29
CA LYS A 207 3.30 10.25 -15.21
C LYS A 207 3.08 8.80 -15.65
N PHE A 208 1.98 8.51 -16.33
CA PHE A 208 1.69 7.15 -16.80
C PHE A 208 2.66 6.69 -17.88
N ILE A 209 3.14 7.61 -18.73
CA ILE A 209 4.16 7.31 -19.74
C ILE A 209 5.50 6.99 -19.06
N GLN A 210 5.93 7.80 -18.10
CA GLN A 210 7.15 7.55 -17.31
C GLN A 210 7.05 6.21 -16.56
N ARG A 211 5.93 5.90 -15.88
CA ARG A 211 5.73 4.64 -15.15
C ARG A 211 5.82 3.40 -16.05
N ARG A 212 5.40 3.48 -17.32
CA ARG A 212 5.60 2.36 -18.27
C ARG A 212 7.07 2.06 -18.50
N TRP A 213 7.91 3.09 -18.60
CA TRP A 213 9.35 2.90 -18.73
C TRP A 213 9.98 2.45 -17.42
N LEU A 214 9.48 2.94 -16.28
CA LEU A 214 9.93 2.50 -14.97
C LEU A 214 9.68 0.99 -14.75
N VAL A 215 8.50 0.50 -15.12
CA VAL A 215 8.20 -0.95 -15.13
C VAL A 215 9.17 -1.70 -16.04
N ARG A 216 9.36 -1.21 -17.28
CA ARG A 216 10.27 -1.85 -18.25
C ARG A 216 11.70 -1.97 -17.73
N TYR A 217 12.17 -0.96 -17.01
CA TYR A 217 13.54 -0.89 -16.50
C TYR A 217 13.69 -1.43 -15.07
N GLY A 218 12.67 -2.10 -14.53
CA GLY A 218 12.74 -2.79 -13.24
C GLY A 218 12.69 -1.88 -12.01
N GLY A 219 12.39 -0.58 -12.16
CA GLY A 219 12.33 0.37 -11.05
C GLY A 219 10.98 0.46 -10.35
N MET A 220 9.96 -0.28 -10.82
CA MET A 220 8.66 -0.41 -10.17
C MET A 220 8.33 -1.86 -9.84
N MET A 221 8.67 -2.78 -10.72
CA MET A 221 8.59 -4.22 -10.53
C MET A 221 9.89 -4.82 -11.07
N HIS A 222 10.61 -5.58 -10.24
CA HIS A 222 11.94 -6.10 -10.59
C HIS A 222 11.87 -7.57 -11.01
N ALA A 223 11.14 -8.38 -10.28
CA ALA A 223 11.09 -9.83 -10.45
C ALA A 223 9.69 -10.39 -10.80
N LEU A 224 8.66 -9.53 -10.92
CA LEU A 224 7.29 -9.99 -11.16
C LEU A 224 7.01 -10.31 -12.63
N ASP A 225 6.42 -11.48 -12.86
CA ASP A 225 5.82 -11.81 -14.15
C ASP A 225 4.46 -11.12 -14.31
N THR A 226 4.34 -10.28 -15.35
CA THR A 226 3.09 -9.57 -15.67
C THR A 226 1.91 -10.54 -15.92
N GLY A 227 2.17 -11.74 -16.45
CA GLY A 227 1.14 -12.75 -16.65
C GLY A 227 0.59 -13.29 -15.33
N ALA A 228 1.45 -13.48 -14.33
CA ALA A 228 1.03 -13.89 -12.98
C ALA A 228 0.17 -12.80 -12.32
N VAL A 229 0.54 -11.52 -12.43
CA VAL A 229 -0.23 -10.39 -11.91
C VAL A 229 -1.65 -10.36 -12.51
N VAL A 230 -1.76 -10.48 -13.84
CA VAL A 230 -3.06 -10.54 -14.54
C VAL A 230 -3.87 -11.76 -14.09
N SER A 231 -3.22 -12.90 -13.89
CA SER A 231 -3.89 -14.12 -13.41
C SER A 231 -4.47 -13.92 -12.00
N ILE A 232 -3.72 -13.33 -11.07
CA ILE A 232 -4.21 -13.01 -9.72
C ILE A 232 -5.42 -12.08 -9.80
N LEU A 233 -5.32 -11.01 -10.58
CA LEU A 233 -6.39 -10.03 -10.77
C LEU A 233 -7.70 -10.67 -11.26
N LEU A 234 -7.62 -11.56 -12.23
CA LEU A 234 -8.79 -12.23 -12.84
C LEU A 234 -9.38 -13.33 -11.95
N ASN A 235 -8.65 -13.84 -10.97
CA ASN A 235 -9.09 -14.94 -10.10
C ASN A 235 -9.56 -14.50 -8.70
N THR A 236 -9.44 -13.22 -8.35
CA THR A 236 -9.93 -12.74 -7.06
C THR A 236 -11.47 -12.79 -6.97
N PRO A 237 -12.03 -13.42 -5.93
CA PRO A 237 -13.48 -13.54 -5.80
C PRO A 237 -14.16 -12.25 -5.31
N GLU A 238 -13.42 -11.35 -4.69
CA GLU A 238 -13.91 -10.08 -4.16
C GLU A 238 -14.23 -9.05 -5.23
N TRP A 239 -13.67 -9.22 -6.45
CA TRP A 239 -13.84 -8.27 -7.54
C TRP A 239 -14.79 -8.75 -8.61
N SER A 240 -15.61 -7.83 -9.10
CA SER A 240 -16.42 -7.99 -10.31
C SER A 240 -15.55 -7.75 -11.56
N ILE A 241 -16.07 -8.16 -12.72
CA ILE A 241 -15.44 -7.82 -14.02
C ILE A 241 -15.31 -6.30 -14.17
N GLY A 242 -16.29 -5.52 -13.66
CA GLY A 242 -16.23 -4.06 -13.69
C GLY A 242 -15.07 -3.49 -12.85
N ASP A 243 -14.76 -4.11 -11.71
CA ASP A 243 -13.62 -3.72 -10.89
C ASP A 243 -12.30 -4.04 -11.60
N CYS A 244 -12.19 -5.22 -12.22
CA CYS A 244 -11.04 -5.59 -13.04
C CYS A 244 -10.81 -4.62 -14.22
N ILE A 245 -11.88 -4.25 -14.94
CA ILE A 245 -11.79 -3.26 -16.04
C ILE A 245 -11.35 -1.90 -15.50
N SER A 246 -11.85 -1.48 -14.33
CA SER A 246 -11.43 -0.23 -13.70
C SER A 246 -9.94 -0.21 -13.40
N ALA A 247 -9.41 -1.29 -12.82
CA ALA A 247 -7.99 -1.44 -12.53
C ALA A 247 -7.14 -1.43 -13.82
N LEU A 248 -7.50 -2.23 -14.83
CA LEU A 248 -6.78 -2.32 -16.10
C LEU A 248 -6.76 -0.99 -16.87
N THR A 249 -7.82 -0.20 -16.76
CA THR A 249 -7.92 1.13 -17.39
C THR A 249 -7.34 2.25 -16.53
N MET A 250 -6.93 1.92 -15.29
CA MET A 250 -6.47 2.88 -14.26
C MET A 250 -7.49 4.02 -14.03
N ARG A 251 -8.79 3.72 -14.13
CA ARG A 251 -9.86 4.74 -14.02
C ARG A 251 -9.80 5.48 -12.69
N ASP A 252 -9.71 4.74 -11.59
CA ASP A 252 -9.78 5.28 -10.23
C ASP A 252 -8.52 6.07 -9.89
N MET A 253 -7.36 5.58 -10.31
CA MET A 253 -6.09 6.30 -10.18
C MET A 253 -6.08 7.61 -10.98
N LYS A 254 -6.54 7.58 -12.23
CA LYS A 254 -6.65 8.78 -13.07
C LYS A 254 -7.61 9.81 -12.45
N PHE A 255 -8.73 9.35 -11.89
CA PHE A 255 -9.67 10.21 -11.18
C PHE A 255 -8.98 10.87 -9.97
N SER A 256 -8.37 10.08 -9.10
CA SER A 256 -7.73 10.57 -7.88
C SER A 256 -6.57 11.53 -8.17
N ILE A 257 -5.70 11.19 -9.12
CA ILE A 257 -4.57 12.07 -9.53
C ILE A 257 -5.07 13.39 -10.10
N ARG A 258 -6.16 13.41 -10.88
CA ARG A 258 -6.73 14.65 -11.41
C ARG A 258 -7.28 15.57 -10.32
N ARG A 259 -7.73 15.01 -9.19
CA ARG A 259 -8.31 15.76 -8.06
C ARG A 259 -7.26 16.19 -7.04
N MET A 260 -6.32 15.31 -6.72
CA MET A 260 -5.38 15.45 -5.62
C MET A 260 -3.93 15.67 -6.08
N GLY A 261 -3.65 15.65 -7.38
CA GLY A 261 -2.28 15.60 -7.89
C GLY A 261 -1.40 16.74 -7.40
N ASP A 262 -1.94 17.96 -7.30
CA ASP A 262 -1.18 19.12 -6.81
C ASP A 262 -0.86 18.99 -5.31
N GLU A 263 -1.79 18.46 -4.52
CA GLU A 263 -1.59 18.23 -3.08
C GLU A 263 -0.61 17.06 -2.87
N VAL A 264 -0.78 15.97 -3.63
CA VAL A 264 0.09 14.79 -3.53
C VAL A 264 1.52 15.10 -3.93
N ILE A 265 1.76 15.87 -5.00
CA ILE A 265 3.12 16.26 -5.41
C ILE A 265 3.80 17.19 -4.41
N GLY A 266 3.00 17.91 -3.61
CA GLY A 266 3.47 18.82 -2.56
C GLY A 266 3.94 18.12 -1.29
N VAL A 267 3.67 16.82 -1.11
CA VAL A 267 4.04 16.07 0.09
C VAL A 267 5.56 16.06 0.29
N ASN A 268 5.99 16.51 1.48
CA ASN A 268 7.38 16.43 1.92
C ASN A 268 7.45 16.06 3.41
N LEU A 269 7.51 14.76 3.71
CA LEU A 269 7.52 14.24 5.08
C LEU A 269 8.79 14.58 5.84
N LEU A 270 9.92 14.89 5.17
CA LEU A 270 11.13 15.38 5.82
C LEU A 270 10.88 16.70 6.55
N GLN A 271 9.95 17.52 6.04
CA GLN A 271 9.59 18.81 6.65
C GLN A 271 8.34 18.69 7.53
N GLU A 272 7.37 17.87 7.10
CA GLU A 272 6.07 17.78 7.75
C GLU A 272 6.07 16.93 9.03
N ILE A 273 6.95 15.89 9.08
CA ILE A 273 6.97 14.91 10.18
C ILE A 273 8.40 14.65 10.64
N PRO A 274 8.99 15.57 11.43
CA PRO A 274 10.34 15.39 11.97
C PRO A 274 10.40 14.35 13.10
N GLU A 275 9.27 14.07 13.75
CA GLU A 275 9.18 13.10 14.86
C GLU A 275 7.86 12.35 14.89
N LEU A 276 7.89 11.13 15.42
CA LEU A 276 6.74 10.29 15.74
C LEU A 276 6.93 9.66 17.11
N SER A 277 5.83 9.47 17.85
CA SER A 277 5.85 8.88 19.20
C SER A 277 5.48 7.39 19.23
N VAL A 278 5.48 6.73 18.06
CA VAL A 278 5.23 5.29 17.88
C VAL A 278 6.42 4.63 17.19
N PRO A 279 6.65 3.32 17.34
CA PRO A 279 7.62 2.57 16.54
C PRO A 279 7.35 2.70 15.05
N VAL A 280 8.43 2.88 14.25
CA VAL A 280 8.36 3.11 12.81
C VAL A 280 9.21 2.08 12.07
N PHE A 281 8.63 1.45 11.06
CA PHE A 281 9.31 0.49 10.19
C PHE A 281 9.20 0.93 8.73
N PHE A 282 10.31 0.77 8.00
CA PHE A 282 10.35 1.02 6.57
C PHE A 282 10.67 -0.28 5.83
N PHE A 283 9.76 -0.73 4.98
CA PHE A 283 9.94 -1.86 4.08
C PHE A 283 10.32 -1.32 2.71
N THR A 284 11.59 -1.47 2.35
CA THR A 284 12.18 -0.77 1.20
C THR A 284 12.78 -1.73 0.22
N GLY A 285 12.33 -1.69 -1.03
CA GLY A 285 12.92 -2.48 -2.11
C GLY A 285 14.23 -1.86 -2.61
N GLY A 286 15.25 -2.72 -2.84
CA GLY A 286 16.56 -2.29 -3.30
C GLY A 286 16.57 -1.72 -4.72
N TYR A 287 15.52 -1.98 -5.49
CA TYR A 287 15.33 -1.46 -6.86
C TYR A 287 14.17 -0.47 -6.96
N ASP A 288 13.64 0.04 -5.84
CA ASP A 288 12.52 0.98 -5.86
C ASP A 288 12.95 2.37 -6.34
N TYR A 289 12.56 2.68 -7.57
CA TYR A 289 12.66 4.02 -8.16
C TYR A 289 11.27 4.64 -8.41
N THR A 290 10.20 4.01 -7.92
CA THR A 290 8.86 4.64 -7.84
C THR A 290 8.81 5.62 -6.68
N THR A 291 9.28 5.17 -5.51
CA THR A 291 9.57 5.97 -4.32
C THR A 291 11.03 5.73 -3.96
N PRO A 292 11.97 6.48 -4.56
CA PRO A 292 13.38 6.15 -4.54
C PRO A 292 13.93 5.93 -3.14
N PHE A 293 14.50 4.75 -2.89
CA PHE A 293 15.00 4.29 -1.59
C PHE A 293 15.96 5.29 -0.92
N VAL A 294 16.73 6.04 -1.70
CA VAL A 294 17.65 7.07 -1.17
C VAL A 294 16.91 8.15 -0.35
N LEU A 295 15.66 8.46 -0.69
CA LEU A 295 14.84 9.38 0.10
C LEU A 295 14.34 8.72 1.38
N VAL A 296 14.06 7.42 1.34
CA VAL A 296 13.67 6.64 2.52
C VAL A 296 14.82 6.58 3.52
N GLU A 297 16.06 6.37 3.05
CA GLU A 297 17.27 6.41 3.89
C GLU A 297 17.45 7.78 4.55
N GLN A 298 17.23 8.88 3.78
CA GLN A 298 17.29 10.24 4.33
C GLN A 298 16.22 10.46 5.41
N PHE A 299 15.00 10.01 5.17
CA PHE A 299 13.91 10.13 6.14
C PHE A 299 14.17 9.27 7.38
N TYR A 300 14.62 8.02 7.18
CA TYR A 300 15.04 7.16 8.28
C TYR A 300 16.12 7.80 9.14
N ALA A 301 17.11 8.43 8.53
CA ALA A 301 18.20 9.09 9.26
C ALA A 301 17.71 10.29 10.09
N SER A 302 16.81 11.11 9.52
CA SER A 302 16.36 12.37 10.15
C SER A 302 15.16 12.22 11.09
N LEU A 303 14.31 11.22 10.91
CA LEU A 303 13.11 11.01 11.71
C LEU A 303 13.48 10.66 13.16
N HIS A 304 12.90 11.35 14.13
CA HIS A 304 12.95 10.96 15.54
C HIS A 304 11.76 10.03 15.86
N ALA A 305 12.02 8.86 16.44
CA ALA A 305 11.00 7.92 16.88
C ALA A 305 11.54 7.07 18.04
N PRO A 306 10.68 6.55 18.96
CA PRO A 306 11.10 5.71 20.07
C PRO A 306 11.81 4.42 19.63
N TYR A 307 11.41 3.91 18.48
CA TYR A 307 12.07 2.81 17.77
C TYR A 307 11.90 3.01 16.27
N LYS A 308 12.93 2.73 15.48
CA LYS A 308 12.83 2.76 14.02
C LYS A 308 13.73 1.70 13.40
N LYS A 309 13.24 1.05 12.35
CA LYS A 309 13.98 0.02 11.61
C LYS A 309 13.76 0.15 10.11
N LEU A 310 14.85 0.08 9.35
CA LEU A 310 14.84 -0.01 7.90
C LEU A 310 15.10 -1.46 7.49
N ILE A 311 14.14 -2.06 6.82
CA ILE A 311 14.17 -3.45 6.37
C ILE A 311 14.26 -3.46 4.84
N TRP A 312 15.39 -3.94 4.34
CA TRP A 312 15.61 -4.04 2.91
C TRP A 312 14.98 -5.29 2.33
N PHE A 313 14.40 -5.15 1.15
CA PHE A 313 13.95 -6.23 0.27
C PHE A 313 14.84 -6.20 -0.96
N GLU A 314 15.90 -6.99 -0.91
CA GLU A 314 17.06 -6.89 -1.82
C GLU A 314 16.72 -7.27 -3.26
N HIS A 315 15.65 -8.04 -3.46
CA HIS A 315 15.21 -8.52 -4.77
C HIS A 315 13.91 -7.86 -5.24
N SER A 316 13.45 -6.83 -4.53
CA SER A 316 12.22 -6.12 -4.83
C SER A 316 12.45 -4.69 -5.30
N ALA A 317 11.53 -4.20 -6.11
CA ALA A 317 11.36 -2.78 -6.35
C ALA A 317 10.25 -2.22 -5.44
N HIS A 318 9.16 -1.68 -6.02
CA HIS A 318 8.10 -0.99 -5.28
C HIS A 318 7.09 -1.92 -4.59
N MET A 319 7.14 -3.22 -4.89
CA MET A 319 6.14 -4.20 -4.47
C MET A 319 6.72 -5.33 -3.60
N PRO A 320 7.37 -5.05 -2.44
CA PRO A 320 7.98 -6.09 -1.60
C PRO A 320 7.03 -7.22 -1.22
N HIS A 321 5.77 -6.90 -0.94
CA HIS A 321 4.72 -7.87 -0.59
C HIS A 321 4.35 -8.84 -1.73
N MET A 322 4.70 -8.50 -2.98
CA MET A 322 4.50 -9.35 -4.15
C MET A 322 5.78 -10.02 -4.63
N GLU A 323 6.91 -9.33 -4.52
CA GLU A 323 8.20 -9.78 -5.07
C GLU A 323 8.98 -10.66 -4.09
N GLU A 324 8.86 -10.40 -2.78
CA GLU A 324 9.45 -11.20 -1.71
C GLU A 324 8.40 -11.53 -0.63
N PRO A 325 7.29 -12.22 -0.97
CA PRO A 325 6.14 -12.42 -0.08
C PRO A 325 6.50 -13.14 1.22
N ASP A 326 7.39 -14.13 1.16
CA ASP A 326 7.82 -14.88 2.35
C ASP A 326 8.58 -14.00 3.34
N LYS A 327 9.45 -13.10 2.85
CA LYS A 327 10.17 -12.14 3.69
C LYS A 327 9.21 -11.10 4.27
N PHE A 328 8.32 -10.56 3.43
CA PHE A 328 7.30 -9.61 3.86
C PHE A 328 6.43 -10.15 5.01
N GLN A 329 5.97 -11.40 4.88
CA GLN A 329 5.15 -12.05 5.89
C GLN A 329 5.93 -12.32 7.18
N ARG A 330 7.15 -12.86 7.10
CA ARG A 330 8.00 -13.10 8.27
C ARG A 330 8.29 -11.82 9.06
N GLU A 331 8.62 -10.73 8.39
CA GLU A 331 8.88 -9.44 9.06
C GLU A 331 7.62 -8.91 9.77
N LEU A 332 6.44 -9.00 9.16
CA LEU A 332 5.19 -8.58 9.80
C LEU A 332 4.82 -9.45 11.01
N ILE A 333 5.01 -10.77 10.92
CA ILE A 333 4.75 -11.70 12.03
C ILE A 333 5.70 -11.38 13.20
N ALA A 334 6.98 -11.17 12.91
CA ALA A 334 7.95 -10.79 13.94
C ALA A 334 7.59 -9.48 14.64
N LEU A 335 7.07 -8.49 13.88
CA LEU A 335 6.58 -7.22 14.45
C LEU A 335 5.37 -7.43 15.37
N ALA A 336 4.46 -8.34 15.01
CA ALA A 336 3.31 -8.63 15.87
C ALA A 336 3.73 -9.28 17.19
N ASP A 337 4.65 -10.24 17.13
CA ASP A 337 5.18 -10.92 18.30
C ASP A 337 5.90 -9.95 19.25
N GLU A 338 6.60 -8.95 18.68
CA GLU A 338 7.37 -7.98 19.45
C GLU A 338 6.50 -6.84 20.03
N PHE A 339 5.56 -6.29 19.24
CA PHE A 339 4.85 -5.05 19.59
C PHE A 339 3.38 -5.22 19.93
N CYS A 340 2.74 -6.35 19.56
CA CYS A 340 1.30 -6.57 19.82
C CYS A 340 1.02 -7.56 20.95
N SER A 341 2.06 -8.15 21.58
CA SER A 341 1.87 -9.03 22.73
C SER A 341 1.52 -8.21 23.97
N GLU A 342 0.56 -8.67 24.78
CA GLU A 342 0.15 -8.03 26.05
C GLU A 342 1.27 -7.98 27.12
N LYS A 343 2.42 -8.58 26.86
CA LYS A 343 3.59 -8.51 27.72
C LYS A 343 4.32 -7.20 27.53
N HIS A 344 3.80 -6.16 28.21
CA HIS A 344 4.42 -4.87 28.47
C HIS A 344 5.12 -4.15 27.29
N PRO A 345 4.45 -3.16 26.67
CA PRO A 345 5.05 -2.36 25.58
C PRO A 345 6.37 -1.64 25.99
N GLN A 346 6.53 -1.32 27.29
CA GLN A 346 7.73 -0.66 27.80
C GLN A 346 8.91 -1.63 28.04
N ASP A 347 8.63 -2.88 28.44
CA ASP A 347 9.69 -3.86 28.71
C ASP A 347 10.25 -4.47 27.42
N ALA A 348 9.42 -4.62 26.37
CA ALA A 348 9.87 -5.05 25.05
C ALA A 348 10.81 -4.03 24.42
N LEU A 349 10.49 -2.73 24.53
CA LEU A 349 11.33 -1.63 24.02
C LEU A 349 12.70 -1.63 24.72
N VAL A 350 12.74 -1.80 26.05
CA VAL A 350 13.97 -1.84 26.84
C VAL A 350 14.79 -3.11 26.56
N ALA A 351 14.13 -4.25 26.30
CA ALA A 351 14.81 -5.50 25.99
C ALA A 351 15.48 -5.48 24.61
N THR A 352 14.82 -4.89 23.62
CA THR A 352 15.36 -4.74 22.25
C THR A 352 16.51 -3.75 22.23
N MET A 353 16.39 -2.60 22.90
CA MET A 353 17.50 -1.62 23.03
C MET A 353 18.74 -2.20 23.69
N LYS A 354 18.60 -3.17 24.62
CA LYS A 354 19.73 -3.87 25.24
C LYS A 354 20.37 -4.94 24.34
N LYS A 355 19.63 -5.53 23.39
CA LYS A 355 20.16 -6.53 22.46
C LYS A 355 20.94 -5.92 21.29
N GLU A 356 20.65 -4.69 20.92
CA GLU A 356 21.35 -4.00 19.82
C GLU A 356 22.61 -3.22 20.31
N GLN A 357 22.85 -3.17 21.62
CA GLN A 357 24.06 -2.58 22.22
C GLN A 357 25.14 -3.62 22.60
N LEU A 358 24.91 -4.93 22.30
CA LEU A 358 25.87 -6.02 22.46
C LEU A 358 26.28 -6.58 21.08
#